data_ea43065b1d7946c21413533b0d71f67e
#
_entry.id   ea43065b1d7946c21413533b0d71f67e
#
_cell.length_a   1.000
_cell.length_b   1.000
_cell.length_c   1.000
_cell.angle_alpha   90.00
_cell.angle_beta   90.00
_cell.angle_gamma   90.00
#
_symmetry.space_group_name_H-M   'P 1'
#
loop_
_entity.id
_entity.type
_entity.pdbx_description
1 polymer ?
#
loop_
_entity_poly.entity_id
_entity_poly.type
_entity_poly.pdbx_seq_one_letter_code
_entity_poly.pdbx_strand_id
1 'polypeptide(L)'
;VMEDLKTIVGDKPYFILTSNGEGHFEMSGFEPQRVYELEGNWIELRCSRLCHDKTYPALPIIRKLAEVEKNGLVSSEFLPKCPVCGAAMDLYNAQPPKQEVQMEWEKFCKDFHNKKIVILELGIGWRNQLIKAPLMRMTANEPHATYITINLGEVYIPDNIKDTSYGLDGYLSDHLNKIKQAMVAK
;
A
#
# COMPACT_ATOMS: atom_id res chain seq x y z
N VAL A 1 -3.61 8.05 12.37
CA VAL A 1 -2.60 7.92 11.29
C VAL A 1 -3.27 8.01 9.94
N MET A 2 -4.18 7.08 9.57
CA MET A 2 -4.81 7.07 8.23
C MET A 2 -5.67 8.30 7.96
N GLU A 3 -6.45 8.76 8.94
CA GLU A 3 -7.24 10.00 8.84
C GLU A 3 -6.35 11.24 8.65
N ASP A 4 -5.21 11.30 9.37
CA ASP A 4 -4.25 12.40 9.21
C ASP A 4 -3.63 12.39 7.83
N LEU A 5 -3.21 11.21 7.35
CA LEU A 5 -2.68 11.04 6.01
C LEU A 5 -3.70 11.46 4.95
N LYS A 6 -4.96 11.04 5.09
CA LYS A 6 -6.01 11.44 4.15
C LYS A 6 -6.24 12.95 4.15
N THR A 7 -6.20 13.58 5.31
CA THR A 7 -6.30 15.06 5.43
C THR A 7 -5.11 15.75 4.76
N ILE A 8 -3.89 15.23 4.93
CA ILE A 8 -2.66 15.75 4.31
C ILE A 8 -2.73 15.65 2.78
N VAL A 9 -3.18 14.51 2.27
CA VAL A 9 -3.39 14.28 0.85
C VAL A 9 -4.48 15.22 0.32
N GLY A 10 -5.64 15.31 1.00
CA GLY A 10 -6.76 16.14 0.58
C GLY A 10 -7.18 15.86 -0.86
N ASP A 11 -7.38 16.93 -1.65
CA ASP A 11 -7.78 16.82 -3.07
C ASP A 11 -6.59 16.76 -4.04
N LYS A 12 -5.36 16.62 -3.53
CA LYS A 12 -4.17 16.54 -4.38
C LYS A 12 -4.17 15.22 -5.17
N PRO A 13 -3.68 15.22 -6.41
CA PRO A 13 -3.39 13.98 -7.12
C PRO A 13 -2.41 13.14 -6.30
N TYR A 14 -2.72 11.86 -6.13
CA TYR A 14 -1.88 10.94 -5.35
C TYR A 14 -1.84 9.55 -5.99
N PHE A 15 -0.85 8.79 -5.62
CA PHE A 15 -0.76 7.35 -5.85
C PHE A 15 -0.09 6.68 -4.65
N ILE A 16 -0.51 5.50 -4.30
CA ILE A 16 -0.02 4.74 -3.14
C ILE A 16 0.65 3.47 -3.64
N LEU A 17 1.90 3.24 -3.20
CA LEU A 17 2.60 1.98 -3.37
C LEU A 17 2.74 1.34 -1.99
N THR A 18 2.30 0.10 -1.85
CA THR A 18 2.35 -0.60 -0.57
C THR A 18 2.76 -2.07 -0.75
N SER A 19 3.50 -2.58 0.22
CA SER A 19 3.72 -4.03 0.40
C SER A 19 2.77 -4.63 1.46
N ASN A 20 1.91 -3.80 2.04
CA ASN A 20 0.88 -4.24 2.95
C ASN A 20 -0.34 -4.72 2.16
N GLY A 21 -0.94 -5.82 2.59
CA GLY A 21 -2.08 -6.43 1.90
C GLY A 21 -3.38 -6.46 2.72
N GLU A 22 -3.43 -5.74 3.84
CA GLU A 22 -4.58 -5.75 4.75
C GLU A 22 -5.73 -4.80 4.35
N GLY A 23 -5.56 -4.01 3.28
CA GLY A 23 -6.60 -3.12 2.75
C GLY A 23 -6.89 -1.88 3.60
N HIS A 24 -5.97 -1.44 4.45
CA HIS A 24 -6.18 -0.26 5.32
C HIS A 24 -6.36 1.04 4.53
N PHE A 25 -5.75 1.17 3.36
CA PHE A 25 -5.91 2.35 2.51
C PHE A 25 -7.34 2.47 1.99
N GLU A 26 -7.89 1.39 1.43
CA GLU A 26 -9.25 1.33 0.92
C GLU A 26 -10.29 1.51 2.04
N MET A 27 -10.08 0.83 3.19
CA MET A 27 -10.94 0.99 4.37
C MET A 27 -10.93 2.42 4.92
N SER A 28 -9.86 3.18 4.67
CA SER A 28 -9.73 4.59 5.03
C SER A 28 -10.26 5.53 3.94
N GLY A 29 -10.83 4.97 2.85
CA GLY A 29 -11.50 5.70 1.77
C GLY A 29 -10.54 6.27 0.73
N PHE A 30 -9.33 5.72 0.57
CA PHE A 30 -8.52 5.95 -0.62
C PHE A 30 -9.08 5.16 -1.81
N GLU A 31 -8.92 5.68 -3.02
CA GLU A 31 -9.44 5.06 -4.24
C GLU A 31 -8.66 3.78 -4.56
N PRO A 32 -9.32 2.60 -4.68
CA PRO A 32 -8.62 1.33 -4.95
C PRO A 32 -7.75 1.35 -6.21
N GLN A 33 -8.16 2.09 -7.24
CA GLN A 33 -7.40 2.22 -8.50
C GLN A 33 -6.08 2.99 -8.32
N ARG A 34 -5.88 3.65 -7.17
CA ARG A 34 -4.68 4.39 -6.82
C ARG A 34 -3.86 3.72 -5.72
N VAL A 35 -4.19 2.48 -5.38
CA VAL A 35 -3.46 1.67 -4.41
C VAL A 35 -2.80 0.49 -5.13
N TYR A 36 -1.47 0.55 -5.24
CA TYR A 36 -0.65 -0.45 -5.92
C TYR A 36 -0.06 -1.40 -4.88
N GLU A 37 -0.73 -2.52 -4.69
CA GLU A 37 -0.32 -3.58 -3.77
C GLU A 37 0.74 -4.45 -4.46
N LEU A 38 2.01 -4.25 -4.12
CA LEU A 38 3.16 -4.87 -4.80
C LEU A 38 3.27 -6.39 -4.58
N GLU A 39 2.68 -6.89 -3.53
CA GLU A 39 2.74 -8.30 -3.13
C GLU A 39 1.35 -8.94 -3.04
N GLY A 40 0.34 -8.34 -3.70
CA GLY A 40 -1.05 -8.75 -3.60
C GLY A 40 -1.68 -8.37 -2.27
N ASN A 41 -2.83 -9.00 -1.93
CA ASN A 41 -3.57 -8.63 -0.72
C ASN A 41 -4.18 -9.87 -0.02
N TRP A 42 -4.67 -9.64 1.19
CA TRP A 42 -5.34 -10.64 2.02
C TRP A 42 -6.86 -10.43 2.11
N ILE A 43 -7.36 -9.42 1.43
CA ILE A 43 -8.79 -9.08 1.41
C ILE A 43 -9.55 -9.75 0.26
N GLU A 44 -8.83 -10.41 -0.63
CA GLU A 44 -9.38 -11.17 -1.75
C GLU A 44 -8.94 -12.64 -1.71
N LEU A 45 -9.83 -13.51 -2.19
CA LEU A 45 -9.59 -14.93 -2.43
C LEU A 45 -9.65 -15.24 -3.92
N ARG A 46 -8.87 -16.22 -4.36
CA ARG A 46 -8.89 -16.75 -5.73
C ARG A 46 -8.94 -18.27 -5.73
N CYS A 47 -9.30 -18.84 -6.86
CA CYS A 47 -9.21 -20.29 -7.04
C CYS A 47 -7.75 -20.77 -6.99
N SER A 48 -7.43 -21.74 -6.13
CA SER A 48 -6.07 -22.31 -6.05
C SER A 48 -5.62 -22.99 -7.34
N ARG A 49 -6.58 -23.44 -8.17
CA ARG A 49 -6.31 -24.04 -9.49
C ARG A 49 -6.34 -23.03 -10.64
N LEU A 50 -6.58 -21.74 -10.35
CA LEU A 50 -6.69 -20.68 -11.37
C LEU A 50 -7.65 -21.05 -12.51
N CYS A 51 -8.79 -21.68 -12.19
CA CYS A 51 -9.77 -22.07 -13.20
C CYS A 51 -10.52 -20.89 -13.84
N HIS A 52 -10.38 -19.71 -13.28
CA HIS A 52 -10.84 -18.40 -13.77
C HIS A 52 -10.08 -17.29 -13.03
N ASP A 53 -10.12 -16.06 -13.54
CA ASP A 53 -9.39 -14.90 -12.99
C ASP A 53 -10.20 -14.11 -11.95
N LYS A 54 -11.46 -14.48 -11.71
CA LYS A 54 -12.32 -13.77 -10.76
C LYS A 54 -11.84 -13.96 -9.32
N THR A 55 -11.75 -12.84 -8.58
CA THR A 55 -11.51 -12.82 -7.15
C THR A 55 -12.80 -12.68 -6.34
N TYR A 56 -12.75 -12.98 -5.05
CA TYR A 56 -13.88 -12.97 -4.12
C TYR A 56 -13.48 -12.31 -2.81
N PRO A 57 -14.35 -11.51 -2.17
CA PRO A 57 -14.04 -10.89 -0.89
C PRO A 57 -13.70 -11.91 0.20
N ALA A 58 -12.52 -11.77 0.81
CA ALA A 58 -12.07 -12.65 1.89
C ALA A 58 -12.73 -12.33 3.22
N LEU A 59 -12.95 -11.05 3.54
CA LEU A 59 -13.39 -10.60 4.85
C LEU A 59 -14.69 -11.24 5.37
N PRO A 60 -15.77 -11.40 4.56
CA PRO A 60 -16.97 -12.11 5.03
C PRO A 60 -16.70 -13.57 5.38
N ILE A 61 -15.78 -14.21 4.67
CA ILE A 61 -15.39 -15.61 4.90
C ILE A 61 -14.54 -15.72 6.15
N ILE A 62 -13.54 -14.85 6.30
CA ILE A 62 -12.67 -14.80 7.49
C ILE A 62 -13.50 -14.59 8.76
N ARG A 63 -14.49 -13.70 8.74
CA ARG A 63 -15.40 -13.50 9.90
C ARG A 63 -16.16 -14.78 10.27
N LYS A 64 -16.69 -15.51 9.29
CA LYS A 64 -17.36 -16.80 9.55
C LYS A 64 -16.40 -17.85 10.07
N LEU A 65 -15.16 -17.90 9.57
CA LEU A 65 -14.15 -18.81 10.07
C LEU A 65 -13.76 -18.50 11.53
N ALA A 66 -13.67 -17.21 11.88
CA ALA A 66 -13.40 -16.78 13.26
C ALA A 66 -14.50 -17.20 14.24
N GLU A 67 -15.76 -17.30 13.81
CA GLU A 67 -16.88 -17.77 14.65
C GLU A 67 -16.82 -19.26 14.98
N VAL A 68 -16.21 -20.06 14.11
CA VAL A 68 -16.14 -21.53 14.25
C VAL A 68 -14.73 -22.03 14.65
N GLU A 69 -13.78 -21.11 14.77
CA GLU A 69 -12.41 -21.39 15.21
C GLU A 69 -12.41 -21.96 16.62
N LYS A 70 -11.60 -23.01 16.86
CA LYS A 70 -11.35 -23.59 18.18
C LYS A 70 -9.86 -23.87 18.33
N ASN A 71 -9.24 -23.25 19.32
CA ASN A 71 -7.82 -23.45 19.64
C ASN A 71 -6.86 -23.22 18.45
N GLY A 72 -7.12 -22.20 17.64
CA GLY A 72 -6.32 -21.87 16.45
C GLY A 72 -6.63 -22.72 15.21
N LEU A 73 -7.67 -23.57 15.26
CA LEU A 73 -8.02 -24.49 14.18
C LEU A 73 -9.45 -24.29 13.69
N VAL A 74 -9.64 -24.46 12.40
CA VAL A 74 -10.95 -24.50 11.74
C VAL A 74 -11.10 -25.82 11.01
N SER A 75 -12.25 -26.50 11.13
CA SER A 75 -12.52 -27.74 10.40
C SER A 75 -12.48 -27.48 8.88
N SER A 76 -11.91 -28.43 8.13
CA SER A 76 -11.75 -28.33 6.67
C SER A 76 -13.07 -28.15 5.90
N GLU A 77 -14.19 -28.55 6.49
CA GLU A 77 -15.52 -28.35 5.89
C GLU A 77 -15.95 -26.89 5.78
N PHE A 78 -15.41 -26.00 6.65
CA PHE A 78 -15.66 -24.56 6.62
C PHE A 78 -14.73 -23.79 5.68
N LEU A 79 -13.64 -24.44 5.22
CA LEU A 79 -12.69 -23.77 4.33
C LEU A 79 -13.35 -23.42 2.99
N PRO A 80 -13.09 -22.21 2.44
CA PRO A 80 -13.73 -21.74 1.24
C PRO A 80 -13.36 -22.61 0.02
N LYS A 81 -14.35 -22.89 -0.81
CA LYS A 81 -14.20 -23.63 -2.06
C LYS A 81 -14.60 -22.77 -3.25
N CYS A 82 -13.89 -22.93 -4.34
CA CYS A 82 -14.17 -22.25 -5.59
C CYS A 82 -15.58 -22.61 -6.08
N PRO A 83 -16.46 -21.63 -6.33
CA PRO A 83 -17.83 -21.90 -6.76
C PRO A 83 -17.93 -22.47 -8.19
N VAL A 84 -16.84 -22.44 -8.98
CA VAL A 84 -16.79 -22.95 -10.35
C VAL A 84 -16.29 -24.40 -10.40
N CYS A 85 -15.16 -24.70 -9.73
CA CYS A 85 -14.53 -26.02 -9.86
C CYS A 85 -14.44 -26.81 -8.55
N GLY A 86 -14.93 -26.26 -7.41
CA GLY A 86 -14.89 -26.90 -6.10
C GLY A 86 -13.51 -27.04 -5.46
N ALA A 87 -12.43 -26.55 -6.07
CA ALA A 87 -11.10 -26.54 -5.48
C ALA A 87 -11.03 -25.61 -4.26
N ALA A 88 -10.01 -25.75 -3.43
CA ALA A 88 -9.74 -24.80 -2.35
C ALA A 88 -9.55 -23.38 -2.91
N MET A 89 -9.78 -22.38 -2.08
CA MET A 89 -9.44 -21.00 -2.39
C MET A 89 -8.21 -20.56 -1.61
N ASP A 90 -7.36 -19.77 -2.25
CA ASP A 90 -6.18 -19.16 -1.65
C ASP A 90 -6.39 -17.66 -1.51
N LEU A 91 -5.65 -17.03 -0.59
CA LEU A 91 -5.54 -15.58 -0.53
C LEU A 91 -4.85 -15.04 -1.80
N TYR A 92 -5.21 -13.83 -2.20
CA TYR A 92 -4.59 -13.13 -3.34
C TYR A 92 -3.26 -12.47 -2.93
N ASN A 93 -2.44 -13.16 -2.15
CA ASN A 93 -1.10 -12.71 -1.75
C ASN A 93 -0.02 -13.23 -2.72
N ALA A 94 1.17 -12.63 -2.64
CA ALA A 94 2.31 -12.96 -3.50
C ALA A 94 1.95 -12.95 -5.01
N GLN A 95 1.03 -12.06 -5.40
CA GLN A 95 0.60 -11.89 -6.79
C GLN A 95 1.12 -10.56 -7.33
N PRO A 96 1.41 -10.51 -8.63
CA PRO A 96 1.67 -9.23 -9.27
C PRO A 96 0.45 -8.31 -9.13
N PRO A 97 0.66 -7.00 -9.09
CA PRO A 97 -0.41 -6.03 -9.07
C PRO A 97 -1.36 -6.20 -10.26
N LYS A 98 -2.63 -5.84 -10.07
CA LYS A 98 -3.62 -5.88 -11.15
C LYS A 98 -3.18 -4.97 -12.30
N GLN A 99 -3.30 -5.46 -13.54
CA GLN A 99 -2.83 -4.74 -14.73
C GLN A 99 -3.42 -3.33 -14.84
N GLU A 100 -4.68 -3.15 -14.47
CA GLU A 100 -5.37 -1.86 -14.49
C GLU A 100 -4.70 -0.85 -13.55
N VAL A 101 -4.34 -1.27 -12.34
CA VAL A 101 -3.65 -0.42 -11.36
C VAL A 101 -2.22 -0.10 -11.82
N GLN A 102 -1.55 -1.07 -12.45
CA GLN A 102 -0.23 -0.84 -13.03
C GLN A 102 -0.30 0.23 -14.14
N MET A 103 -1.29 0.17 -15.02
CA MET A 103 -1.48 1.16 -16.08
C MET A 103 -1.75 2.56 -15.52
N GLU A 104 -2.57 2.67 -14.46
CA GLU A 104 -2.82 3.95 -13.78
C GLU A 104 -1.56 4.49 -13.09
N TRP A 105 -0.73 3.65 -12.50
CA TRP A 105 0.58 4.04 -11.96
C TRP A 105 1.50 4.59 -13.05
N GLU A 106 1.64 3.88 -14.17
CA GLU A 106 2.47 4.32 -15.30
C GLU A 106 1.99 5.66 -15.86
N LYS A 107 0.66 5.84 -15.97
CA LYS A 107 0.06 7.11 -16.37
C LYS A 107 0.35 8.21 -15.36
N PHE A 108 0.19 7.96 -14.06
CA PHE A 108 0.52 8.92 -13.01
C PHE A 108 1.98 9.37 -13.11
N CYS A 109 2.93 8.44 -13.29
CA CYS A 109 4.34 8.77 -13.47
C CYS A 109 4.57 9.68 -14.69
N LYS A 110 3.92 9.40 -15.84
CA LYS A 110 4.01 10.24 -17.04
C LYS A 110 3.41 11.63 -16.81
N ASP A 111 2.26 11.70 -16.16
CA ASP A 111 1.55 12.97 -15.91
C ASP A 111 2.34 13.90 -14.98
N PHE A 112 3.16 13.34 -14.08
CA PHE A 112 3.97 14.11 -13.12
C PHE A 112 5.46 14.19 -13.47
N HIS A 113 5.89 13.63 -14.59
CA HIS A 113 7.27 13.79 -15.09
C HIS A 113 7.61 15.28 -15.24
N ASN A 114 8.77 15.70 -14.70
CA ASN A 114 9.23 17.09 -14.65
C ASN A 114 8.30 18.06 -13.90
N LYS A 115 7.36 17.58 -13.09
CA LYS A 115 6.51 18.42 -12.24
C LYS A 115 6.90 18.29 -10.78
N LYS A 116 6.38 19.21 -9.95
CA LYS A 116 6.54 19.10 -8.49
C LYS A 116 5.82 17.86 -7.99
N ILE A 117 6.56 16.94 -7.40
CA ILE A 117 6.05 15.73 -6.77
C ILE A 117 6.67 15.55 -5.38
N VAL A 118 5.89 15.12 -4.42
CA VAL A 118 6.36 14.71 -3.11
C VAL A 118 6.24 13.20 -3.01
N ILE A 119 7.35 12.54 -2.71
CA ILE A 119 7.40 11.11 -2.38
C ILE A 119 7.44 11.01 -0.87
N LEU A 120 6.34 10.56 -0.28
CA LEU A 120 6.19 10.41 1.16
C LEU A 120 6.31 8.93 1.54
N GLU A 121 7.47 8.55 2.08
CA GLU A 121 7.74 7.21 2.56
C GLU A 121 7.36 7.08 4.04
N LEU A 122 6.54 6.08 4.36
CA LEU A 122 5.96 5.89 5.68
C LEU A 122 6.27 4.50 6.23
N GLY A 123 7.12 4.41 7.25
CA GLY A 123 7.40 3.19 8.00
C GLY A 123 8.12 2.09 7.22
N ILE A 124 8.84 2.43 6.15
CA ILE A 124 9.56 1.44 5.34
C ILE A 124 10.98 1.30 5.86
N GLY A 125 11.28 0.13 6.47
CA GLY A 125 12.62 -0.21 6.90
C GLY A 125 13.57 -0.51 5.72
N TRP A 126 14.88 -0.48 6.00
CA TRP A 126 15.91 -0.71 4.99
C TRP A 126 15.79 -2.06 4.25
N ARG A 127 15.24 -3.08 4.89
CA ARG A 127 15.07 -4.41 4.28
C ARG A 127 14.08 -4.44 3.12
N ASN A 128 13.10 -3.55 3.11
CA ASN A 128 12.10 -3.49 2.03
C ASN A 128 12.59 -2.63 0.86
N GLN A 129 13.50 -3.19 0.07
CA GLN A 129 14.05 -2.54 -1.11
C GLN A 129 13.09 -2.52 -2.31
N LEU A 130 12.00 -3.28 -2.24
CA LEU A 130 11.01 -3.36 -3.33
C LEU A 130 10.35 -2.00 -3.61
N ILE A 131 10.10 -1.22 -2.56
CA ILE A 131 9.54 0.14 -2.66
C ILE A 131 10.63 1.19 -2.56
N LYS A 132 11.46 1.09 -1.53
CA LYS A 132 12.46 2.11 -1.16
C LYS A 132 13.41 2.45 -2.31
N ALA A 133 14.08 1.47 -2.89
CA ALA A 133 15.08 1.71 -3.92
C ALA A 133 14.51 2.29 -5.23
N PRO A 134 13.37 1.82 -5.78
CA PRO A 134 12.73 2.46 -6.94
C PRO A 134 12.34 3.92 -6.70
N LEU A 135 11.76 4.24 -5.53
CA LEU A 135 11.31 5.60 -5.23
C LEU A 135 12.47 6.56 -4.98
N MET A 136 13.57 6.11 -4.35
CA MET A 136 14.81 6.89 -4.26
C MET A 136 15.41 7.17 -5.64
N ARG A 137 15.42 6.18 -6.56
CA ARG A 137 15.84 6.39 -7.96
C ARG A 137 14.92 7.36 -8.70
N MET A 138 13.61 7.25 -8.49
CA MET A 138 12.64 8.20 -9.05
C MET A 138 12.94 9.62 -8.56
N THR A 139 13.19 9.81 -7.26
CA THR A 139 13.58 11.11 -6.71
C THR A 139 14.84 11.67 -7.38
N ALA A 140 15.85 10.82 -7.59
CA ALA A 140 17.10 11.25 -8.23
C ALA A 140 16.93 11.66 -9.71
N ASN A 141 15.94 11.10 -10.39
CA ASN A 141 15.69 11.34 -11.82
C ASN A 141 14.67 12.46 -12.10
N GLU A 142 13.85 12.83 -11.10
CA GLU A 142 12.84 13.87 -11.24
C GLU A 142 13.35 15.21 -10.66
N PRO A 143 13.59 16.24 -11.47
CA PRO A 143 14.28 17.47 -11.03
C PRO A 143 13.51 18.29 -10.01
N HIS A 144 12.20 18.06 -9.86
CA HIS A 144 11.34 18.78 -8.94
C HIS A 144 10.71 17.86 -7.88
N ALA A 145 11.30 16.68 -7.68
CA ALA A 145 10.86 15.76 -6.64
C ALA A 145 11.40 16.15 -5.27
N THR A 146 10.58 15.99 -4.26
CA THR A 146 10.97 16.04 -2.84
C THR A 146 10.68 14.70 -2.21
N TYR A 147 11.68 14.13 -1.52
CA TYR A 147 11.54 12.87 -0.81
C TYR A 147 11.46 13.13 0.69
N ILE A 148 10.44 12.59 1.33
CA ILE A 148 10.24 12.68 2.79
C ILE A 148 10.11 11.26 3.33
N THR A 149 11.01 10.84 4.22
CA THR A 149 10.91 9.54 4.90
C THR A 149 10.61 9.75 6.38
N ILE A 150 9.59 9.04 6.87
CA ILE A 150 9.21 9.01 8.30
C ILE A 150 9.32 7.57 8.78
N ASN A 151 10.24 7.30 9.69
CA ASN A 151 10.43 5.95 10.25
C ASN A 151 11.05 6.02 11.66
N LEU A 152 10.77 5.02 12.47
CA LEU A 152 11.33 4.92 13.82
C LEU A 152 12.70 4.22 13.77
N GLY A 153 13.78 4.95 14.08
CA GLY A 153 15.13 4.44 14.22
C GLY A 153 15.87 4.09 12.92
N GLU A 154 15.20 4.09 11.77
CA GLU A 154 15.80 3.73 10.47
C GLU A 154 15.53 4.80 9.40
N VAL A 155 16.05 5.99 9.62
CA VAL A 155 15.97 7.07 8.63
C VAL A 155 17.23 7.06 7.77
N TYR A 156 17.08 6.73 6.49
CA TYR A 156 18.19 6.72 5.54
C TYR A 156 17.86 7.53 4.29
N ILE A 157 18.75 8.43 3.93
CA ILE A 157 18.69 9.25 2.70
C ILE A 157 20.05 9.13 2.00
N PRO A 158 20.12 8.64 0.76
CA PRO A 158 21.37 8.55 0.03
C PRO A 158 21.88 9.94 -0.40
N ASP A 159 23.20 10.07 -0.54
CA ASP A 159 23.85 11.35 -0.83
C ASP A 159 23.36 12.04 -2.11
N ASN A 160 23.00 11.27 -3.13
CA ASN A 160 22.56 11.79 -4.42
C ASN A 160 21.17 12.46 -4.43
N ILE A 161 20.40 12.34 -3.35
CA ILE A 161 19.08 13.01 -3.21
C ILE A 161 18.97 13.85 -1.93
N LYS A 162 20.04 13.96 -1.15
CA LYS A 162 20.00 14.59 0.17
C LYS A 162 19.50 16.03 0.16
N ASP A 163 19.83 16.80 -0.86
CA ASP A 163 19.48 18.22 -0.94
C ASP A 163 17.99 18.47 -1.23
N THR A 164 17.28 17.43 -1.68
CA THR A 164 15.82 17.47 -1.95
C THR A 164 15.04 16.54 -1.02
N SER A 165 15.66 16.08 0.08
CA SER A 165 15.07 15.06 0.95
C SER A 165 15.04 15.46 2.41
N TYR A 166 14.07 14.95 3.14
CA TYR A 166 13.90 15.17 4.58
C TYR A 166 13.66 13.84 5.29
N GLY A 167 14.42 13.59 6.35
CA GLY A 167 14.27 12.43 7.22
C GLY A 167 13.68 12.80 8.57
N LEU A 168 12.62 12.15 8.98
CA LEU A 168 11.95 12.38 10.24
C LEU A 168 11.97 11.08 11.07
N ASP A 169 12.82 11.05 12.11
CA ASP A 169 12.86 9.93 13.04
C ASP A 169 11.72 10.03 14.07
N GLY A 170 10.97 8.95 14.25
CA GLY A 170 9.91 8.86 15.23
C GLY A 170 8.64 8.17 14.72
N TYR A 171 7.60 8.23 15.56
CA TYR A 171 6.31 7.60 15.23
C TYR A 171 5.57 8.31 14.12
N LEU A 172 4.99 7.54 13.20
CA LEU A 172 4.16 8.06 12.10
C LEU A 172 3.00 8.92 12.59
N SER A 173 2.34 8.50 13.68
CA SER A 173 1.24 9.25 14.30
C SER A 173 1.62 10.68 14.64
N ASP A 174 2.79 10.86 15.26
CA ASP A 174 3.23 12.15 15.76
C ASP A 174 3.58 13.09 14.63
N HIS A 175 4.35 12.59 13.63
CA HIS A 175 4.76 13.38 12.49
C HIS A 175 3.60 13.75 11.58
N LEU A 176 2.72 12.80 11.25
CA LEU A 176 1.54 13.09 10.41
C LEU A 176 0.58 14.07 11.09
N ASN A 177 0.38 13.93 12.41
CA ASN A 177 -0.44 14.89 13.16
C ASN A 177 0.16 16.31 13.13
N LYS A 178 1.47 16.45 13.35
CA LYS A 178 2.16 17.77 13.26
C LYS A 178 2.07 18.37 11.87
N ILE A 179 2.26 17.57 10.82
CA ILE A 179 2.14 18.03 9.42
C ILE A 179 0.71 18.52 9.16
N LYS A 180 -0.30 17.74 9.54
CA LYS A 180 -1.71 18.11 9.41
C LYS A 180 -1.99 19.44 10.12
N GLN A 181 -1.57 19.60 11.38
CA GLN A 181 -1.76 20.84 12.14
C GLN A 181 -1.12 22.05 11.46
N ALA A 182 0.10 21.90 10.94
CA ALA A 182 0.80 22.97 10.24
C ALA A 182 0.13 23.36 8.91
N MET A 183 -0.61 22.43 8.27
CA MET A 183 -1.36 22.71 7.04
C MET A 183 -2.68 23.45 7.31
N VAL A 184 -3.35 23.12 8.42
CA VAL A 184 -4.64 23.74 8.80
C VAL A 184 -4.44 25.16 9.37
N ALA A 185 -3.27 25.45 9.94
CA ALA A 185 -2.93 26.75 10.49
C ALA A 185 -2.56 27.82 9.44
N LYS A 186 -2.52 27.49 8.16
CA LYS A 186 -2.28 28.39 7.02
C LYS A 186 -3.58 28.73 6.31
#